data_4d20a883cf9fe4155ec6161e083f3b45
#
_entry.id   4d20a883cf9fe4155ec6161e083f3b45
#
_cell.length_a   1.000
_cell.length_b   1.000
_cell.length_c   1.000
_cell.angle_alpha   90.00
_cell.angle_beta   90.00
_cell.angle_gamma   90.00
#
_symmetry.space_group_name_H-M   'P 1'
#
loop_
_entity.id
_entity.type
_entity.pdbx_description
1 polymer ?
#
loop_
_entity_poly.entity_id
_entity_poly.type
_entity_poly.pdbx_seq_one_letter_code
_entity_poly.pdbx_strand_id
1 'polypeptide(L)'
;MRSFIQNQKNVAYLFCGSMSLKDSLINDLNGKEGAFGGRILTIEIHPFSKQTTIDYIKSLPRNIQMDEDASERFYKCTRGIPYYINIFAKILQENITLTENNIIELFKDSIEYLAVHFVFMWSKLTFQEQKIIISLLDNPKKRIEIANTLKVTSGSLNRPLNRLLDFDLIEYVNDKYQITDPIFSNWLRNSYEKNGIYPFRSI
;
A
#
# COMPACT_ATOMS: atom_id res chain seq x y z
N MET A 1 14.83 -18.65 22.27
CA MET A 1 13.40 -18.52 21.93
C MET A 1 12.76 -19.88 21.64
N ARG A 2 13.27 -20.70 20.70
CA ARG A 2 12.68 -22.00 20.32
C ARG A 2 12.50 -22.95 21.52
N SER A 3 13.52 -23.21 22.33
CA SER A 3 13.44 -24.08 23.50
C SER A 3 12.44 -23.58 24.56
N PHE A 4 12.34 -22.27 24.71
CA PHE A 4 11.36 -21.66 25.62
C PHE A 4 9.92 -21.91 25.14
N ILE A 5 9.65 -21.67 23.86
CA ILE A 5 8.32 -21.89 23.27
C ILE A 5 7.91 -23.36 23.29
N GLN A 6 8.84 -24.28 22.97
CA GLN A 6 8.57 -25.71 22.92
C GLN A 6 8.29 -26.36 24.29
N ASN A 7 8.76 -25.75 25.38
CA ASN A 7 8.54 -26.25 26.73
C ASN A 7 7.25 -25.77 27.38
N GLN A 8 6.52 -24.86 26.73
CA GLN A 8 5.24 -24.33 27.21
C GLN A 8 4.06 -25.16 26.66
N LYS A 9 3.42 -25.98 27.53
CA LYS A 9 2.36 -26.93 27.09
C LYS A 9 0.98 -26.30 26.86
N ASN A 10 0.70 -25.15 27.45
CA ASN A 10 -0.64 -24.52 27.45
C ASN A 10 -0.62 -23.08 26.91
N VAL A 11 0.35 -22.74 26.07
CA VAL A 11 0.53 -21.37 25.53
C VAL A 11 0.58 -21.44 24.01
N ALA A 12 -0.24 -20.62 23.35
CA ALA A 12 -0.14 -20.33 21.92
C ALA A 12 0.57 -19.00 21.72
N TYR A 13 1.45 -18.95 20.75
CA TYR A 13 2.21 -17.75 20.42
C TYR A 13 1.76 -17.21 19.07
N LEU A 14 1.40 -15.94 19.02
CA LEU A 14 1.08 -15.20 17.80
C LEU A 14 2.16 -14.12 17.60
N PHE A 15 2.83 -14.16 16.46
CA PHE A 15 3.80 -13.15 16.06
C PHE A 15 3.18 -12.28 14.97
N CYS A 16 3.16 -10.98 15.17
CA CYS A 16 2.70 -10.00 14.20
C CYS A 16 3.87 -9.19 13.68
N GLY A 17 3.90 -8.91 12.39
CA GLY A 17 4.95 -8.11 11.77
C GLY A 17 4.47 -7.41 10.50
N SER A 18 5.21 -6.39 10.07
CA SER A 18 4.97 -5.71 8.80
C SER A 18 5.50 -6.54 7.63
N MET A 19 4.81 -6.47 6.48
CA MET A 19 5.17 -7.14 5.23
C MET A 19 6.59 -6.83 4.75
N SER A 20 7.13 -5.65 5.03
CA SER A 20 8.47 -5.23 4.61
C SER A 20 9.63 -6.05 5.20
N LEU A 21 9.35 -6.92 6.17
CA LEU A 21 10.31 -7.87 6.77
C LEU A 21 9.94 -9.32 6.47
N LYS A 22 8.97 -9.54 5.58
CA LYS A 22 8.30 -10.82 5.37
C LYS A 22 9.27 -11.97 5.06
N ASP A 23 10.21 -11.75 4.16
CA ASP A 23 10.95 -12.88 3.60
C ASP A 23 12.10 -13.34 4.47
N SER A 24 12.89 -12.45 5.09
CA SER A 24 14.01 -12.86 5.92
C SER A 24 13.52 -13.44 7.25
N LEU A 25 12.65 -12.72 7.97
CA LEU A 25 12.19 -13.17 9.28
C LEU A 25 11.32 -14.42 9.21
N ILE A 26 10.41 -14.50 8.23
CA ILE A 26 9.55 -15.68 8.03
C ILE A 26 10.41 -16.87 7.60
N ASN A 27 11.36 -16.71 6.70
CA ASN A 27 12.27 -17.77 6.30
C ASN A 27 13.19 -18.20 7.43
N ASP A 28 13.71 -17.25 8.22
CA ASP A 28 14.54 -17.54 9.40
C ASP A 28 13.76 -18.29 10.49
N LEU A 29 12.46 -18.04 10.61
CA LEU A 29 11.60 -18.71 11.59
C LEU A 29 11.00 -20.01 11.06
N ASN A 30 10.45 -20.02 9.86
CA ASN A 30 9.62 -21.11 9.34
C ASN A 30 10.20 -21.86 8.13
N GLY A 31 11.32 -21.41 7.54
CA GLY A 31 12.01 -22.14 6.48
C GLY A 31 12.43 -23.56 6.92
N LYS A 32 12.78 -24.43 5.98
CA LYS A 32 13.21 -25.81 6.29
C LYS A 32 14.35 -25.85 7.32
N GLU A 33 15.27 -24.90 7.25
CA GLU A 33 16.39 -24.71 8.19
C GLU A 33 16.07 -23.67 9.28
N GLY A 34 14.88 -23.08 9.25
CA GLY A 34 14.42 -22.07 10.18
C GLY A 34 14.22 -22.60 11.60
N ALA A 35 14.17 -21.68 12.56
CA ALA A 35 14.09 -22.01 13.99
C ALA A 35 12.92 -22.95 14.34
N PHE A 36 11.82 -22.94 13.58
CA PHE A 36 10.64 -23.76 13.83
C PHE A 36 10.37 -24.83 12.76
N GLY A 37 11.19 -24.92 11.71
CA GLY A 37 11.16 -26.03 10.73
C GLY A 37 9.78 -26.28 10.13
N GLY A 38 9.09 -25.26 9.64
CA GLY A 38 7.77 -25.36 8.99
C GLY A 38 6.60 -25.57 9.95
N ARG A 39 6.76 -25.39 11.26
CA ARG A 39 5.70 -25.60 12.28
C ARG A 39 4.90 -24.34 12.60
N ILE A 40 5.23 -23.19 12.01
CA ILE A 40 4.46 -21.96 12.17
C ILE A 40 3.43 -21.86 11.06
N LEU A 41 2.16 -21.68 11.43
CA LEU A 41 1.11 -21.32 10.48
C LEU A 41 1.23 -19.83 10.16
N THR A 42 1.43 -19.50 8.88
CA THR A 42 1.43 -18.12 8.42
C THR A 42 0.00 -17.71 8.05
N ILE A 43 -0.48 -16.61 8.63
CA ILE A 43 -1.78 -16.00 8.31
C ILE A 43 -1.49 -14.66 7.65
N GLU A 44 -1.94 -14.49 6.43
CA GLU A 44 -1.86 -13.20 5.72
C GLU A 44 -3.13 -12.40 5.96
N ILE A 45 -2.97 -11.12 6.31
CA ILE A 45 -4.08 -10.17 6.46
C ILE A 45 -4.13 -9.35 5.17
N HIS A 46 -5.17 -9.60 4.39
CA HIS A 46 -5.43 -8.88 3.15
C HIS A 46 -6.27 -7.61 3.40
N PRO A 47 -6.25 -6.63 2.47
CA PRO A 47 -7.20 -5.52 2.50
C PRO A 47 -8.64 -6.01 2.57
N PHE A 48 -9.52 -5.20 3.16
CA PHE A 48 -10.94 -5.51 3.24
C PHE A 48 -11.57 -5.61 1.84
N SER A 49 -12.55 -6.51 1.69
CA SER A 49 -13.41 -6.51 0.50
C SER A 49 -14.24 -5.22 0.44
N LYS A 50 -14.81 -4.92 -0.74
CA LYS A 50 -15.77 -3.81 -0.90
C LYS A 50 -16.90 -3.92 0.13
N GLN A 51 -17.50 -5.10 0.24
CA GLN A 51 -18.61 -5.33 1.18
C GLN A 51 -18.18 -5.06 2.62
N THR A 52 -17.06 -5.62 3.06
CA THR A 52 -16.52 -5.41 4.41
C THR A 52 -16.23 -3.92 4.68
N THR A 53 -15.68 -3.21 3.68
CA THR A 53 -15.42 -1.76 3.79
C THR A 53 -16.70 -0.98 4.02
N ILE A 54 -17.74 -1.25 3.24
CA ILE A 54 -19.03 -0.56 3.35
C ILE A 54 -19.74 -0.91 4.66
N ASP A 55 -19.71 -2.18 5.07
CA ASP A 55 -20.29 -2.62 6.35
C ASP A 55 -19.59 -1.96 7.54
N TYR A 56 -18.27 -1.80 7.47
CA TYR A 56 -17.51 -1.06 8.47
C TYR A 56 -17.96 0.41 8.55
N ILE A 57 -18.09 1.12 7.43
CA ILE A 57 -18.58 2.51 7.40
C ILE A 57 -19.98 2.61 8.02
N LYS A 58 -20.87 1.69 7.66
CA LYS A 58 -22.23 1.63 8.23
C LYS A 58 -22.26 1.31 9.73
N SER A 59 -21.24 0.61 10.24
CA SER A 59 -21.14 0.26 11.67
C SER A 59 -20.64 1.41 12.55
N LEU A 60 -20.13 2.48 11.95
CA LEU A 60 -19.67 3.64 12.71
C LEU A 60 -20.85 4.32 13.43
N PRO A 61 -20.66 4.87 14.65
CA PRO A 61 -21.70 5.59 15.39
C PRO A 61 -21.97 6.97 14.79
N ARG A 62 -22.15 7.02 13.47
CA ARG A 62 -22.32 8.24 12.66
C ARG A 62 -23.31 7.94 11.53
N ASN A 63 -24.17 8.90 11.20
CA ASN A 63 -25.13 8.75 10.12
C ASN A 63 -24.48 9.07 8.76
N ILE A 64 -23.67 8.14 8.26
CA ILE A 64 -22.99 8.23 6.96
C ILE A 64 -23.79 7.41 5.97
N GLN A 65 -24.27 8.05 4.92
CA GLN A 65 -24.99 7.41 3.81
C GLN A 65 -24.21 7.66 2.51
N MET A 66 -24.06 6.62 1.73
CA MET A 66 -23.41 6.67 0.41
C MET A 66 -24.32 5.96 -0.61
N ASP A 67 -24.49 6.54 -1.78
CA ASP A 67 -25.07 5.82 -2.89
C ASP A 67 -24.12 4.72 -3.40
N GLU A 68 -24.54 3.95 -4.40
CA GLU A 68 -23.73 2.83 -4.90
C GLU A 68 -22.44 3.31 -5.56
N ASP A 69 -22.50 4.40 -6.34
CA ASP A 69 -21.34 4.98 -7.03
C ASP A 69 -20.34 5.58 -6.03
N ALA A 70 -20.82 6.28 -5.00
CA ALA A 70 -19.99 6.77 -3.90
C ALA A 70 -19.29 5.63 -3.17
N SER A 71 -20.00 4.56 -2.86
CA SER A 71 -19.49 3.36 -2.20
C SER A 71 -18.40 2.68 -3.05
N GLU A 72 -18.63 2.54 -4.35
CA GLU A 72 -17.65 2.00 -5.29
C GLU A 72 -16.42 2.90 -5.37
N ARG A 73 -16.61 4.21 -5.46
CA ARG A 73 -15.51 5.19 -5.52
C ARG A 73 -14.68 5.19 -4.24
N PHE A 74 -15.33 5.17 -3.08
CA PHE A 74 -14.65 5.10 -1.78
C PHE A 74 -13.78 3.85 -1.67
N TYR A 75 -14.33 2.69 -2.07
CA TYR A 75 -13.56 1.46 -2.10
C TYR A 75 -12.39 1.51 -3.07
N LYS A 76 -12.59 2.00 -4.30
CA LYS A 76 -11.52 2.15 -5.29
C LYS A 76 -10.39 3.06 -4.79
N CYS A 77 -10.73 4.13 -4.10
CA CYS A 77 -9.73 5.04 -3.53
C CYS A 77 -8.97 4.42 -2.36
N THR A 78 -9.66 3.73 -1.44
CA THR A 78 -9.03 3.13 -0.25
C THR A 78 -8.45 1.74 -0.50
N ARG A 79 -8.88 1.05 -1.58
CA ARG A 79 -8.55 -0.35 -1.90
C ARG A 79 -8.77 -1.31 -0.71
N GLY A 80 -9.67 -0.97 0.20
CA GLY A 80 -9.92 -1.77 1.38
C GLY A 80 -8.82 -1.72 2.44
N ILE A 81 -7.84 -0.82 2.32
CA ILE A 81 -6.73 -0.68 3.28
C ILE A 81 -7.26 -0.01 4.55
N PRO A 82 -7.25 -0.70 5.73
CA PRO A 82 -7.85 -0.18 6.96
C PRO A 82 -7.33 1.20 7.39
N TYR A 83 -6.06 1.47 7.15
CA TYR A 83 -5.44 2.76 7.45
C TYR A 83 -6.13 3.91 6.69
N TYR A 84 -6.33 3.75 5.39
CA TYR A 84 -7.02 4.75 4.58
C TYR A 84 -8.50 4.84 4.90
N ILE A 85 -9.17 3.70 5.09
CA ILE A 85 -10.57 3.67 5.49
C ILE A 85 -10.76 4.49 6.78
N ASN A 86 -9.94 4.27 7.80
CA ASN A 86 -10.03 4.99 9.07
C ASN A 86 -9.79 6.50 8.94
N ILE A 87 -8.84 6.92 8.11
CA ILE A 87 -8.56 8.36 7.91
C ILE A 87 -9.73 9.02 7.19
N PHE A 88 -10.13 8.46 6.04
CA PHE A 88 -11.17 9.08 5.22
C PHE A 88 -12.57 8.94 5.82
N ALA A 89 -12.86 7.88 6.57
CA ALA A 89 -14.13 7.73 7.28
C ALA A 89 -14.37 8.87 8.29
N LYS A 90 -13.32 9.40 8.93
CA LYS A 90 -13.44 10.49 9.92
C LYS A 90 -13.91 11.80 9.31
N ILE A 91 -13.67 12.02 8.04
CA ILE A 91 -13.97 13.28 7.33
C ILE A 91 -15.17 13.15 6.37
N LEU A 92 -15.79 11.96 6.29
CA LEU A 92 -17.06 11.81 5.57
C LEU A 92 -18.14 12.69 6.21
N GLN A 93 -18.94 13.35 5.39
CA GLN A 93 -20.07 14.16 5.83
C GLN A 93 -21.20 13.26 6.35
N GLU A 94 -21.91 13.75 7.36
CA GLU A 94 -23.04 13.07 7.98
C GLU A 94 -24.35 13.70 7.53
N ASN A 95 -25.43 12.94 7.69
CA ASN A 95 -26.82 13.39 7.46
C ASN A 95 -27.13 13.83 6.03
N ILE A 96 -26.32 13.44 5.09
CA ILE A 96 -26.57 13.57 3.64
C ILE A 96 -26.24 12.26 2.94
N THR A 97 -26.83 12.02 1.79
CA THR A 97 -26.41 10.92 0.91
C THR A 97 -25.26 11.39 0.05
N LEU A 98 -24.08 10.84 0.29
CA LEU A 98 -22.85 11.15 -0.45
C LEU A 98 -22.94 10.53 -1.85
N THR A 99 -22.51 11.30 -2.84
CA THR A 99 -22.39 10.90 -4.24
C THR A 99 -20.92 10.62 -4.60
N GLU A 100 -20.67 10.04 -5.78
CA GLU A 100 -19.31 9.82 -6.29
C GLU A 100 -18.48 11.11 -6.30
N ASN A 101 -19.08 12.25 -6.72
CA ASN A 101 -18.38 13.54 -6.75
C ASN A 101 -17.96 14.00 -5.35
N ASN A 102 -18.80 13.82 -4.33
CA ASN A 102 -18.45 14.15 -2.95
C ASN A 102 -17.22 13.35 -2.50
N ILE A 103 -17.14 12.07 -2.87
CA ILE A 103 -15.99 11.23 -2.55
C ILE A 103 -14.73 11.70 -3.29
N ILE A 104 -14.85 12.05 -4.57
CA ILE A 104 -13.70 12.55 -5.36
C ILE A 104 -13.14 13.84 -4.77
N GLU A 105 -14.00 14.80 -4.42
CA GLU A 105 -13.59 16.06 -3.79
C GLU A 105 -12.94 15.81 -2.43
N LEU A 106 -13.58 15.00 -1.59
CA LEU A 106 -13.03 14.61 -0.29
C LEU A 106 -11.61 14.07 -0.40
N PHE A 107 -11.36 13.16 -1.33
CA PHE A 107 -10.01 12.59 -1.50
C PHE A 107 -9.01 13.60 -2.04
N LYS A 108 -9.41 14.47 -2.96
CA LYS A 108 -8.53 15.53 -3.48
C LYS A 108 -8.08 16.49 -2.38
N ASP A 109 -9.01 16.93 -1.54
CA ASP A 109 -8.74 17.92 -0.49
C ASP A 109 -7.98 17.31 0.70
N SER A 110 -8.15 16.00 0.90
CA SER A 110 -7.67 15.32 2.11
C SER A 110 -6.38 14.52 1.89
N ILE A 111 -5.86 14.43 0.67
CA ILE A 111 -4.63 13.68 0.38
C ILE A 111 -3.43 14.21 1.17
N GLU A 112 -3.44 15.48 1.54
CA GLU A 112 -2.41 16.14 2.36
C GLU A 112 -2.33 15.56 3.78
N TYR A 113 -3.41 14.98 4.33
CA TYR A 113 -3.37 14.30 5.63
C TYR A 113 -2.45 13.07 5.63
N LEU A 114 -2.17 12.53 4.45
CA LEU A 114 -1.28 11.39 4.26
C LEU A 114 0.15 11.82 3.86
N ALA A 115 0.37 13.12 3.65
CA ALA A 115 1.64 13.62 3.12
C ALA A 115 2.84 13.17 3.97
N VAL A 116 2.74 13.22 5.30
CA VAL A 116 3.83 12.80 6.20
C VAL A 116 4.17 11.32 6.00
N HIS A 117 3.16 10.47 5.86
CA HIS A 117 3.36 9.05 5.59
C HIS A 117 4.02 8.81 4.23
N PHE A 118 3.55 9.50 3.19
CA PHE A 118 4.10 9.36 1.84
C PHE A 118 5.51 9.94 1.71
N VAL A 119 5.80 11.08 2.35
CA VAL A 119 7.16 11.63 2.43
C VAL A 119 8.11 10.64 3.08
N PHE A 120 7.69 10.02 4.19
CA PHE A 120 8.50 9.01 4.86
C PHE A 120 8.76 7.78 3.98
N MET A 121 7.73 7.24 3.30
CA MET A 121 7.90 6.13 2.35
C MET A 121 8.83 6.53 1.20
N TRP A 122 8.59 7.68 0.60
CA TRP A 122 9.39 8.20 -0.52
C TRP A 122 10.86 8.42 -0.17
N SER A 123 11.14 8.92 1.04
CA SER A 123 12.50 9.16 1.51
C SER A 123 13.35 7.90 1.70
N LYS A 124 12.71 6.74 1.87
CA LYS A 124 13.39 5.44 1.97
C LYS A 124 13.83 4.86 0.63
N LEU A 125 13.31 5.40 -0.47
CA LEU A 125 13.61 4.91 -1.81
C LEU A 125 14.94 5.48 -2.29
N THR A 126 15.70 4.66 -3.00
CA THR A 126 16.86 5.12 -3.76
C THR A 126 16.41 5.98 -4.94
N PHE A 127 17.29 6.81 -5.48
CA PHE A 127 16.99 7.65 -6.63
C PHE A 127 16.53 6.84 -7.86
N GLN A 128 17.08 5.63 -8.05
CA GLN A 128 16.65 4.75 -9.14
C GLN A 128 15.24 4.22 -8.92
N GLU A 129 14.89 3.84 -7.69
CA GLU A 129 13.54 3.39 -7.34
C GLU A 129 12.50 4.50 -7.50
N GLN A 130 12.83 5.72 -7.09
CA GLN A 130 12.00 6.91 -7.31
C GLN A 130 11.74 7.15 -8.79
N LYS A 131 12.77 7.06 -9.65
CA LYS A 131 12.61 7.17 -11.10
C LYS A 131 11.72 6.07 -11.69
N ILE A 132 11.81 4.84 -11.18
CA ILE A 132 10.92 3.74 -11.60
C ILE A 132 9.47 4.08 -11.26
N ILE A 133 9.19 4.49 -10.01
CA ILE A 133 7.83 4.89 -9.59
C ILE A 133 7.31 6.03 -10.48
N ILE A 134 8.11 7.08 -10.70
CA ILE A 134 7.73 8.20 -11.57
C ILE A 134 7.39 7.71 -12.98
N SER A 135 8.16 6.79 -13.52
CA SER A 135 7.90 6.25 -14.85
C SER A 135 6.59 5.47 -14.97
N LEU A 136 6.07 4.97 -13.85
CA LEU A 136 4.83 4.18 -13.77
C LEU A 136 3.59 5.03 -13.45
N LEU A 137 3.74 6.33 -13.15
CA LEU A 137 2.61 7.17 -12.77
C LEU A 137 1.51 7.22 -13.83
N ASP A 138 1.88 7.30 -15.10
CA ASP A 138 0.89 7.45 -16.17
C ASP A 138 0.26 6.13 -16.58
N ASN A 139 1.06 5.09 -16.73
CA ASN A 139 0.61 3.80 -17.25
C ASN A 139 1.46 2.63 -16.70
N PRO A 140 0.85 1.43 -16.55
CA PRO A 140 1.59 0.20 -16.31
C PRO A 140 2.57 -0.09 -17.45
N LYS A 141 3.81 -0.47 -17.11
CA LYS A 141 4.90 -0.70 -18.09
C LYS A 141 5.55 -2.06 -17.92
N LYS A 142 5.96 -2.63 -19.05
CA LYS A 142 6.88 -3.78 -19.05
C LYS A 142 8.28 -3.33 -18.61
N ARG A 143 9.06 -4.26 -18.07
CA ARG A 143 10.44 -3.98 -17.64
C ARG A 143 11.30 -3.34 -18.72
N ILE A 144 11.16 -3.77 -19.98
CA ILE A 144 11.91 -3.19 -21.10
C ILE A 144 11.50 -1.74 -21.37
N GLU A 145 10.22 -1.41 -21.21
CA GLU A 145 9.71 -0.04 -21.39
C GLU A 145 10.23 0.88 -20.28
N ILE A 146 10.30 0.39 -19.02
CA ILE A 146 10.92 1.12 -17.91
C ILE A 146 12.41 1.36 -18.20
N ALA A 147 13.14 0.32 -18.65
CA ALA A 147 14.54 0.42 -18.99
C ALA A 147 14.80 1.48 -20.07
N ASN A 148 13.99 1.48 -21.13
CA ASN A 148 14.07 2.46 -22.22
C ASN A 148 13.75 3.88 -21.72
N THR A 149 12.69 4.04 -20.90
CA THR A 149 12.32 5.34 -20.32
C THR A 149 13.45 5.92 -19.47
N LEU A 150 14.11 5.09 -18.67
CA LEU A 150 15.18 5.49 -17.77
C LEU A 150 16.57 5.50 -18.42
N LYS A 151 16.69 5.06 -19.65
CA LYS A 151 17.96 4.91 -20.41
C LYS A 151 18.99 4.04 -19.67
N VAL A 152 18.53 2.91 -19.14
CA VAL A 152 19.35 1.93 -18.42
C VAL A 152 19.18 0.53 -19.01
N THR A 153 20.04 -0.41 -18.61
CA THR A 153 19.88 -1.80 -19.03
C THR A 153 18.74 -2.47 -18.27
N SER A 154 18.03 -3.39 -18.94
CA SER A 154 16.95 -4.16 -18.28
C SER A 154 17.47 -5.00 -17.09
N GLY A 155 18.74 -5.44 -17.14
CA GLY A 155 19.38 -6.17 -16.02
C GLY A 155 19.55 -5.35 -14.75
N SER A 156 19.88 -4.06 -14.87
CA SER A 156 20.06 -3.17 -13.72
C SER A 156 18.79 -2.88 -12.94
N LEU A 157 17.62 -3.18 -13.53
CA LEU A 157 16.32 -2.99 -12.88
C LEU A 157 15.90 -4.16 -11.96
N ASN A 158 16.59 -5.31 -11.98
CA ASN A 158 16.19 -6.47 -11.19
C ASN A 158 16.09 -6.16 -9.71
N ARG A 159 17.16 -5.67 -9.12
CA ARG A 159 17.23 -5.37 -7.68
C ARG A 159 16.23 -4.28 -7.27
N PRO A 160 16.17 -3.11 -7.92
CA PRO A 160 15.22 -2.07 -7.54
C PRO A 160 13.76 -2.49 -7.76
N LEU A 161 13.41 -3.21 -8.82
CA LEU A 161 12.04 -3.69 -9.03
C LEU A 161 11.63 -4.70 -7.94
N ASN A 162 12.49 -5.68 -7.62
CA ASN A 162 12.20 -6.63 -6.54
C ASN A 162 12.00 -5.90 -5.21
N ARG A 163 12.84 -4.93 -4.87
CA ARG A 163 12.68 -4.18 -3.65
C ARG A 163 11.40 -3.35 -3.60
N LEU A 164 10.99 -2.78 -4.72
CA LEU A 164 9.70 -2.07 -4.81
C LEU A 164 8.50 -3.02 -4.68
N LEU A 165 8.60 -4.25 -5.20
CA LEU A 165 7.61 -5.32 -4.99
C LEU A 165 7.56 -5.74 -3.51
N ASP A 166 8.73 -5.94 -2.87
CA ASP A 166 8.85 -6.31 -1.45
C ASP A 166 8.25 -5.23 -0.51
N PHE A 167 8.28 -3.96 -0.93
CA PHE A 167 7.66 -2.85 -0.21
C PHE A 167 6.18 -2.64 -0.55
N ASP A 168 5.57 -3.49 -1.38
CA ASP A 168 4.20 -3.33 -1.87
C ASP A 168 3.92 -1.99 -2.58
N LEU A 169 4.97 -1.30 -3.07
CA LEU A 169 4.82 -0.03 -3.78
C LEU A 169 4.42 -0.21 -5.24
N ILE A 170 4.81 -1.34 -5.81
CA ILE A 170 4.40 -1.77 -7.14
C ILE A 170 3.92 -3.21 -7.10
N GLU A 171 3.08 -3.57 -8.05
CA GLU A 171 2.65 -4.95 -8.31
C GLU A 171 2.95 -5.34 -9.76
N TYR A 172 3.04 -6.66 -10.01
CA TYR A 172 3.26 -7.20 -11.34
C TYR A 172 2.01 -7.94 -11.80
N VAL A 173 1.29 -7.35 -12.74
CA VAL A 173 0.00 -7.85 -13.23
C VAL A 173 0.00 -7.79 -14.76
N ASN A 174 -0.46 -8.85 -15.41
CA ASN A 174 -0.55 -8.93 -16.87
C ASN A 174 0.76 -8.53 -17.61
N ASP A 175 1.89 -9.06 -17.13
CA ASP A 175 3.22 -8.82 -17.70
C ASP A 175 3.71 -7.36 -17.64
N LYS A 176 3.12 -6.56 -16.71
CA LYS A 176 3.46 -5.15 -16.49
C LYS A 176 3.59 -4.84 -15.00
N TYR A 177 4.45 -3.88 -14.69
CA TYR A 177 4.54 -3.26 -13.38
C TYR A 177 3.61 -2.07 -13.30
N GLN A 178 2.91 -1.92 -12.19
CA GLN A 178 2.07 -0.76 -11.88
C GLN A 178 2.18 -0.40 -10.40
N ILE A 179 1.86 0.86 -10.08
CA ILE A 179 1.86 1.31 -8.68
C ILE A 179 0.67 0.69 -7.96
N THR A 180 0.91 0.11 -6.79
CA THR A 180 -0.12 -0.57 -6.00
C THR A 180 -1.12 0.41 -5.41
N ASP A 181 -0.64 1.57 -4.94
CA ASP A 181 -1.43 2.54 -4.19
C ASP A 181 -1.84 3.76 -5.03
N PRO A 182 -3.13 3.89 -5.37
CA PRO A 182 -3.62 5.03 -6.15
C PRO A 182 -3.55 6.36 -5.38
N ILE A 183 -3.63 6.34 -4.05
CA ILE A 183 -3.53 7.55 -3.23
C ILE A 183 -2.10 8.07 -3.25
N PHE A 184 -1.12 7.18 -3.12
CA PHE A 184 0.29 7.52 -3.25
C PHE A 184 0.61 8.08 -4.66
N SER A 185 0.07 7.45 -5.72
CA SER A 185 0.21 7.96 -7.10
C SER A 185 -0.35 9.38 -7.24
N ASN A 186 -1.54 9.63 -6.70
CA ASN A 186 -2.18 10.94 -6.76
C ASN A 186 -1.43 11.98 -5.95
N TRP A 187 -0.90 11.61 -4.78
CA TRP A 187 -0.05 12.51 -3.99
C TRP A 187 1.20 12.94 -4.76
N LEU A 188 1.87 12.00 -5.46
CA LEU A 188 3.04 12.33 -6.29
C LEU A 188 2.68 13.28 -7.43
N ARG A 189 1.56 13.04 -8.14
CA ARG A 189 1.06 13.92 -9.20
C ARG A 189 0.75 15.32 -8.67
N ASN A 190 -0.02 15.40 -7.58
CA ASN A 190 -0.37 16.67 -6.95
C ASN A 190 0.89 17.45 -6.48
N SER A 191 1.88 16.74 -5.94
CA SER A 191 3.16 17.37 -5.55
C SER A 191 3.88 17.95 -6.76
N TYR A 192 3.89 17.25 -7.89
CA TYR A 192 4.49 17.75 -9.11
C TYR A 192 3.71 18.91 -9.71
N GLU A 193 2.38 18.82 -9.77
CA GLU A 193 1.52 19.89 -10.29
C GLU A 193 1.66 21.19 -9.49
N LYS A 194 1.76 21.08 -8.15
CA LYS A 194 1.90 22.27 -7.27
C LYS A 194 3.28 22.90 -7.31
N ASN A 195 4.33 22.08 -7.42
CA ASN A 195 5.70 22.54 -7.17
C ASN A 195 6.60 22.48 -8.43
N GLY A 196 6.14 21.86 -9.52
CA GLY A 196 6.94 21.60 -10.72
C GLY A 196 8.02 20.52 -10.55
N ILE A 197 8.08 19.90 -9.37
CA ILE A 197 9.07 18.89 -9.01
C ILE A 197 8.44 17.81 -8.13
N TYR A 198 8.98 16.59 -8.20
CA TYR A 198 8.64 15.54 -7.25
C TYR A 198 9.31 15.79 -5.90
N PRO A 199 8.75 15.27 -4.79
CA PRO A 199 9.34 15.46 -3.47
C PRO A 199 10.80 15.01 -3.45
N PHE A 200 11.69 15.86 -2.94
CA PHE A 200 13.10 15.49 -2.80
C PHE A 200 13.32 14.66 -1.54
N ARG A 201 14.35 13.82 -1.60
CA ARG A 201 14.89 13.18 -0.41
C ARG A 201 15.48 14.29 0.47
N SER A 202 14.96 14.43 1.69
CA SER A 202 15.65 15.26 2.70
C SER A 202 17.04 14.65 2.90
N ILE A 203 18.05 15.46 2.67
CA ILE A 203 19.47 15.10 2.89
C ILE A 203 19.69 14.94 4.39
#